data_a81a5803129f8e7a35334fb93dbdc3e0
#
_entry.id   a81a5803129f8e7a35334fb93dbdc3e0
#
_cell.length_a   1.000
_cell.length_b   1.000
_cell.length_c   1.000
_cell.angle_alpha   90.00
_cell.angle_beta   90.00
_cell.angle_gamma   90.00
#
_symmetry.space_group_name_H-M   'P 1'
#
loop_
_entity.id
_entity.type
_entity.pdbx_description
1 polymer ?
#
loop_
_entity_poly.entity_id
_entity_poly.type
_entity_poly.pdbx_seq_one_letter_code
_entity_poly.pdbx_strand_id
1 'polypeptide(L)'
;MTVSVTRPAALDLAAIRADFPILARVMRGGNQLAYLDSGATSQRPVQVLDAEREFLVTSNGGVHRGAHQLMEEATDAYEQGRADIAAFVGADPDELVFTKNATESLNLLSYVLGDNRFERAVGPGDVIVITELEHHANLVPWQELSRRTGATLRWYGVTDDGRIDVDSLQLDERVKVVAFSHHSNVTGAVAPVAELVDRAKAVGALTVLDACQSVPHQPVDFHALDVDFGAFSGHKMLGPNGIGVLYGRGELLNAMPPFLTGGSMIETVTMEATSYAAPPQRFEAGTPMTSQVVGLAAAARYLGAIGMDAVEAHERELVVAAIDGLSGIDAVRIVGPTAMENRGSPVSFVVDGVHAHDVGQVLDDDGVAVRVGHHCALPLHRRFDIAATARASFAIYNTLDEVDRLVAGVRHALDFFGGE
;
A
#
# COMPACT_ATOMS: atom_id res chain seq x y z
N MET A 1 -12.21 -35.87 0.78
CA MET A 1 -13.16 -34.97 1.41
C MET A 1 -13.27 -33.75 0.52
N THR A 2 -14.41 -33.57 -0.15
CA THR A 2 -14.67 -32.41 -1.00
C THR A 2 -14.93 -31.23 -0.05
N VAL A 3 -14.00 -30.29 0.02
CA VAL A 3 -14.19 -29.01 0.70
C VAL A 3 -15.25 -28.26 -0.13
N SER A 4 -16.45 -28.11 0.44
CA SER A 4 -17.49 -27.26 -0.13
C SER A 4 -17.01 -25.82 0.01
N VAL A 5 -16.52 -25.22 -1.08
CA VAL A 5 -16.27 -23.78 -1.17
C VAL A 5 -17.65 -23.12 -1.14
N THR A 6 -18.08 -22.67 0.03
CA THR A 6 -19.25 -21.79 0.14
C THR A 6 -18.93 -20.51 -0.61
N ARG A 7 -19.67 -20.26 -1.70
CA ARG A 7 -19.61 -18.99 -2.44
C ARG A 7 -19.92 -17.86 -1.44
N PRO A 8 -19.07 -16.84 -1.31
CA PRO A 8 -19.37 -15.71 -0.43
C PRO A 8 -20.74 -15.13 -0.80
N ALA A 9 -21.48 -14.64 0.20
CA ALA A 9 -22.76 -13.97 -0.03
C ALA A 9 -22.52 -12.81 -1.03
N ALA A 10 -23.44 -12.66 -2.00
CA ALA A 10 -23.33 -11.58 -2.97
C ALA A 10 -23.28 -10.22 -2.22
N LEU A 11 -22.29 -9.40 -2.51
CA LEU A 11 -22.16 -8.06 -1.92
C LEU A 11 -23.36 -7.19 -2.29
N ASP A 12 -23.91 -6.48 -1.31
CA ASP A 12 -24.85 -5.38 -1.58
C ASP A 12 -24.06 -4.15 -2.04
N LEU A 13 -23.65 -4.17 -3.30
CA LEU A 13 -22.84 -3.10 -3.88
C LEU A 13 -23.54 -1.74 -3.89
N ALA A 14 -24.88 -1.73 -3.98
CA ALA A 14 -25.67 -0.50 -3.92
C ALA A 14 -25.56 0.16 -2.52
N ALA A 15 -25.70 -0.65 -1.45
CA ALA A 15 -25.51 -0.18 -0.08
C ALA A 15 -24.06 0.29 0.17
N ILE A 16 -23.06 -0.47 -0.28
CA ILE A 16 -21.65 -0.08 -0.16
C ILE A 16 -21.40 1.25 -0.88
N ARG A 17 -21.86 1.43 -2.11
CA ARG A 17 -21.67 2.69 -2.86
C ARG A 17 -22.35 3.90 -2.21
N ALA A 18 -23.49 3.70 -1.55
CA ALA A 18 -24.19 4.76 -0.82
C ALA A 18 -23.36 5.32 0.35
N ASP A 19 -22.46 4.53 0.91
CA ASP A 19 -21.52 4.97 1.94
C ASP A 19 -20.43 5.95 1.42
N PHE A 20 -20.29 6.10 0.10
CA PHE A 20 -19.29 6.97 -0.54
C PHE A 20 -19.93 8.15 -1.28
N PRO A 21 -20.30 9.24 -0.59
CA PRO A 21 -21.05 10.36 -1.20
C PRO A 21 -20.38 11.00 -2.41
N ILE A 22 -19.05 10.98 -2.45
CA ILE A 22 -18.27 11.53 -3.56
C ILE A 22 -18.56 10.85 -4.91
N LEU A 23 -18.97 9.58 -4.90
CA LEU A 23 -19.28 8.81 -6.11
C LEU A 23 -20.57 9.29 -6.79
N ALA A 24 -21.42 10.06 -6.09
CA ALA A 24 -22.58 10.71 -6.67
C ALA A 24 -22.26 12.01 -7.41
N ARG A 25 -20.96 12.43 -7.40
CA ARG A 25 -20.55 13.69 -8.03
C ARG A 25 -20.68 13.64 -9.54
N VAL A 26 -21.23 14.72 -10.12
CA VAL A 26 -21.23 14.97 -11.56
C VAL A 26 -19.93 15.69 -11.95
N MET A 27 -19.26 15.17 -12.93
CA MET A 27 -18.00 15.68 -13.49
C MET A 27 -18.24 16.60 -14.69
N ARG A 28 -17.17 17.02 -15.38
CA ARG A 28 -17.26 17.77 -16.64
C ARG A 28 -18.12 17.00 -17.64
N GLY A 29 -18.74 17.70 -18.58
CA GLY A 29 -19.61 17.09 -19.57
C GLY A 29 -20.94 16.55 -19.04
N GLY A 30 -21.20 16.65 -17.72
CA GLY A 30 -22.43 16.15 -17.10
C GLY A 30 -22.40 14.65 -16.76
N ASN A 31 -21.27 13.99 -16.90
CA ASN A 31 -21.10 12.57 -16.63
C ASN A 31 -20.94 12.33 -15.11
N GLN A 32 -21.52 11.23 -14.59
CA GLN A 32 -21.27 10.79 -13.22
C GLN A 32 -19.82 10.28 -13.08
N LEU A 33 -19.20 10.53 -11.92
CA LEU A 33 -17.86 10.08 -11.64
C LEU A 33 -17.76 8.54 -11.67
N ALA A 34 -16.85 8.01 -12.51
CA ALA A 34 -16.27 6.67 -12.39
C ALA A 34 -14.84 6.82 -11.83
N TYR A 35 -14.65 6.56 -10.54
CA TYR A 35 -13.37 6.74 -9.89
C TYR A 35 -12.52 5.48 -9.95
N LEU A 36 -11.59 5.40 -10.89
CA LEU A 36 -10.72 4.26 -11.17
C LEU A 36 -9.24 4.57 -10.84
N ASP A 37 -8.99 5.37 -9.79
CA ASP A 37 -7.63 5.71 -9.34
C ASP A 37 -7.38 5.39 -7.85
N SER A 38 -8.00 4.32 -7.35
CA SER A 38 -7.88 3.88 -5.95
C SER A 38 -6.45 3.48 -5.57
N GLY A 39 -5.64 3.02 -6.54
CA GLY A 39 -4.22 2.72 -6.34
C GLY A 39 -3.34 3.95 -6.05
N ALA A 40 -3.84 5.18 -6.34
CA ALA A 40 -3.20 6.42 -5.89
C ALA A 40 -3.70 6.82 -4.50
N THR A 41 -5.03 6.91 -4.32
CA THR A 41 -5.72 7.13 -3.04
C THR A 41 -7.15 6.63 -3.16
N SER A 42 -7.67 5.91 -2.18
CA SER A 42 -9.06 5.45 -2.17
C SER A 42 -10.01 6.55 -1.67
N GLN A 43 -11.29 6.42 -1.99
CA GLN A 43 -12.35 7.24 -1.40
C GLN A 43 -12.69 6.74 0.01
N ARG A 44 -13.35 7.57 0.81
CA ARG A 44 -13.66 7.27 2.20
C ARG A 44 -15.15 7.10 2.40
N PRO A 45 -15.60 6.03 3.09
CA PRO A 45 -16.99 5.88 3.46
C PRO A 45 -17.35 6.85 4.59
N VAL A 46 -18.63 7.17 4.72
CA VAL A 46 -19.14 8.08 5.75
C VAL A 46 -18.78 7.62 7.17
N GLN A 47 -18.70 6.31 7.41
CA GLN A 47 -18.33 5.74 8.70
C GLN A 47 -16.91 6.14 9.14
N VAL A 48 -15.99 6.27 8.20
CA VAL A 48 -14.62 6.74 8.45
C VAL A 48 -14.60 8.25 8.70
N LEU A 49 -15.32 9.02 7.87
CA LEU A 49 -15.41 10.47 8.00
C LEU A 49 -16.08 10.87 9.32
N ASP A 50 -17.15 10.19 9.69
CA ASP A 50 -17.90 10.46 10.92
C ASP A 50 -17.11 10.04 12.16
N ALA A 51 -16.39 8.92 12.15
CA ALA A 51 -15.55 8.48 13.27
C ALA A 51 -14.45 9.52 13.57
N GLU A 52 -13.75 10.03 12.55
CA GLU A 52 -12.73 11.06 12.74
C GLU A 52 -13.36 12.38 13.23
N ARG A 53 -14.48 12.80 12.63
CA ARG A 53 -15.20 13.99 13.03
C ARG A 53 -15.72 13.89 14.46
N GLU A 54 -16.35 12.76 14.83
CA GLU A 54 -16.90 12.55 16.18
C GLU A 54 -15.81 12.64 17.23
N PHE A 55 -14.67 11.95 17.02
CA PHE A 55 -13.53 12.04 17.92
C PHE A 55 -13.09 13.50 18.12
N LEU A 56 -12.97 14.28 17.05
CA LEU A 56 -12.51 15.67 17.13
C LEU A 56 -13.49 16.59 17.85
N VAL A 57 -14.78 16.32 17.79
CA VAL A 57 -15.81 17.20 18.44
C VAL A 57 -16.19 16.76 19.85
N THR A 58 -15.86 15.50 20.25
CA THR A 58 -16.30 14.96 21.54
C THR A 58 -15.16 14.62 22.50
N SER A 59 -14.05 14.05 21.99
CA SER A 59 -13.01 13.39 22.80
C SER A 59 -11.58 13.83 22.45
N ASN A 60 -11.43 14.96 21.74
CA ASN A 60 -10.11 15.43 21.34
C ASN A 60 -9.28 15.89 22.55
N GLY A 61 -8.24 15.13 22.88
CA GLY A 61 -7.32 15.39 23.98
C GLY A 61 -5.90 14.90 23.64
N GLY A 62 -4.93 15.31 24.45
CA GLY A 62 -3.58 14.74 24.36
C GLY A 62 -3.62 13.27 24.83
N VAL A 63 -2.83 12.38 24.22
CA VAL A 63 -2.77 10.97 24.59
C VAL A 63 -1.62 10.68 25.57
N HIS A 64 -1.76 9.70 26.46
CA HIS A 64 -0.78 9.13 27.40
C HIS A 64 -0.27 10.04 28.53
N ARG A 65 -0.52 11.36 28.52
CA ARG A 65 0.12 12.31 29.45
C ARG A 65 -0.81 13.36 30.02
N GLY A 66 -1.69 12.98 30.92
CA GLY A 66 -2.55 13.92 31.62
C GLY A 66 -3.41 13.21 32.65
N ALA A 67 -4.20 13.98 33.39
CA ALA A 67 -5.03 13.47 34.49
C ALA A 67 -6.47 14.01 34.35
N HIS A 68 -6.98 14.08 33.15
CA HIS A 68 -8.37 14.54 32.89
C HIS A 68 -9.08 13.59 31.91
N GLN A 69 -10.39 13.52 32.01
CA GLN A 69 -11.24 12.57 31.29
C GLN A 69 -11.01 12.57 29.77
N LEU A 70 -10.94 13.74 29.13
CA LEU A 70 -10.70 13.80 27.67
C LEU A 70 -9.38 13.15 27.26
N MET A 71 -8.35 13.18 28.10
CA MET A 71 -7.08 12.51 27.80
C MET A 71 -7.20 11.00 27.93
N GLU A 72 -7.93 10.52 28.93
CA GLU A 72 -8.22 9.08 29.10
C GLU A 72 -9.01 8.56 27.88
N GLU A 73 -10.09 9.24 27.49
CA GLU A 73 -10.90 8.91 26.32
C GLU A 73 -10.08 8.93 25.02
N ALA A 74 -9.22 9.94 24.83
CA ALA A 74 -8.35 10.02 23.65
C ALA A 74 -7.30 8.90 23.62
N THR A 75 -6.75 8.55 24.79
CA THR A 75 -5.78 7.43 24.90
C THR A 75 -6.46 6.11 24.61
N ASP A 76 -7.63 5.87 25.17
CA ASP A 76 -8.41 4.65 24.94
C ASP A 76 -8.76 4.51 23.44
N ALA A 77 -9.21 5.61 22.81
CA ALA A 77 -9.53 5.62 21.37
C ALA A 77 -8.30 5.33 20.49
N TYR A 78 -7.14 5.86 20.87
CA TYR A 78 -5.88 5.66 20.15
C TYR A 78 -5.39 4.21 20.25
N GLU A 79 -5.35 3.66 21.45
CA GLU A 79 -4.85 2.29 21.66
C GLU A 79 -5.86 1.23 21.20
N GLN A 80 -7.18 1.49 21.33
CA GLN A 80 -8.18 0.62 20.71
C GLN A 80 -8.06 0.65 19.19
N GLY A 81 -7.80 1.83 18.61
CA GLY A 81 -7.54 1.96 17.18
C GLY A 81 -6.32 1.15 16.73
N ARG A 82 -5.24 1.13 17.53
CA ARG A 82 -4.07 0.29 17.30
C ARG A 82 -4.43 -1.19 17.32
N ALA A 83 -5.20 -1.63 18.31
CA ALA A 83 -5.63 -3.02 18.45
C ALA A 83 -6.51 -3.46 17.26
N ASP A 84 -7.44 -2.63 16.81
CA ASP A 84 -8.31 -2.93 15.66
C ASP A 84 -7.51 -3.08 14.36
N ILE A 85 -6.53 -2.18 14.14
CA ILE A 85 -5.66 -2.23 12.97
C ILE A 85 -4.74 -3.45 13.02
N ALA A 86 -4.18 -3.77 14.20
CA ALA A 86 -3.35 -4.95 14.39
C ALA A 86 -4.11 -6.23 14.08
N ALA A 87 -5.31 -6.38 14.64
CA ALA A 87 -6.19 -7.53 14.34
C ALA A 87 -6.54 -7.66 12.84
N PHE A 88 -6.69 -6.52 12.15
CA PHE A 88 -7.01 -6.51 10.71
C PHE A 88 -5.88 -7.05 9.83
N VAL A 89 -4.61 -6.90 10.26
CA VAL A 89 -3.42 -7.32 9.50
C VAL A 89 -2.69 -8.50 10.11
N GLY A 90 -3.29 -9.22 11.07
CA GLY A 90 -2.69 -10.40 11.72
C GLY A 90 -1.39 -10.07 12.46
N ALA A 91 -1.41 -9.03 13.29
CA ALA A 91 -0.27 -8.59 14.09
C ALA A 91 -0.70 -8.36 15.56
N ASP A 92 0.26 -8.23 16.45
CA ASP A 92 0.03 -7.77 17.82
C ASP A 92 0.09 -6.24 17.89
N PRO A 93 -0.65 -5.57 18.82
CA PRO A 93 -0.65 -4.12 18.91
C PRO A 93 0.72 -3.48 19.14
N ASP A 94 1.62 -4.14 19.88
CA ASP A 94 2.97 -3.68 20.17
C ASP A 94 3.95 -3.86 18.99
N GLU A 95 3.54 -4.54 17.93
CA GLU A 95 4.26 -4.68 16.67
C GLU A 95 3.88 -3.63 15.62
N LEU A 96 2.92 -2.73 15.91
CA LEU A 96 2.53 -1.68 15.00
C LEU A 96 3.04 -0.30 15.44
N VAL A 97 3.76 0.35 14.55
CA VAL A 97 4.23 1.73 14.70
C VAL A 97 3.47 2.63 13.73
N PHE A 98 2.87 3.71 14.25
CA PHE A 98 2.21 4.70 13.41
C PHE A 98 3.19 5.70 12.81
N THR A 99 3.06 5.92 11.53
CA THR A 99 3.85 6.86 10.71
C THR A 99 2.92 7.72 9.87
N LYS A 100 3.44 8.70 9.13
CA LYS A 100 2.61 9.52 8.22
C LYS A 100 2.09 8.75 7.01
N ASN A 101 2.82 7.75 6.57
CA ASN A 101 2.52 6.88 5.41
C ASN A 101 3.60 5.80 5.30
N ALA A 102 3.42 4.83 4.41
CA ALA A 102 4.41 3.78 4.16
C ALA A 102 5.79 4.32 3.75
N THR A 103 5.86 5.46 3.07
CA THR A 103 7.15 6.08 2.72
C THR A 103 7.94 6.42 3.98
N GLU A 104 7.31 6.98 5.01
CA GLU A 104 7.99 7.23 6.29
C GLU A 104 8.35 5.93 7.00
N SER A 105 7.50 4.89 6.97
CA SER A 105 7.80 3.57 7.50
C SER A 105 9.07 2.97 6.89
N LEU A 106 9.17 3.00 5.56
CA LEU A 106 10.33 2.48 4.83
C LEU A 106 11.60 3.33 5.05
N ASN A 107 11.46 4.65 5.21
CA ASN A 107 12.56 5.51 5.60
C ASN A 107 13.02 5.22 7.04
N LEU A 108 12.10 5.03 7.99
CA LEU A 108 12.43 4.63 9.35
C LEU A 108 13.32 3.38 9.33
N LEU A 109 12.91 2.33 8.62
CA LEU A 109 13.70 1.12 8.46
C LEU A 109 15.07 1.41 7.85
N SER A 110 15.12 2.15 6.74
CA SER A 110 16.37 2.51 6.08
C SER A 110 17.34 3.28 7.00
N TYR A 111 16.83 4.16 7.86
CA TYR A 111 17.67 4.88 8.81
C TYR A 111 18.17 3.99 9.93
N VAL A 112 17.29 3.20 10.54
CA VAL A 112 17.61 2.32 11.66
C VAL A 112 18.54 1.19 11.23
N LEU A 113 18.30 0.58 10.06
CA LEU A 113 19.17 -0.47 9.53
C LEU A 113 20.56 0.06 9.11
N GLY A 114 20.76 1.37 9.02
CA GLY A 114 22.07 2.00 8.82
C GLY A 114 22.69 2.54 10.12
N ASP A 115 22.05 2.37 11.27
CA ASP A 115 22.54 2.84 12.56
C ASP A 115 23.39 1.77 13.22
N ASN A 116 24.65 2.09 13.55
CA ASN A 116 25.59 1.15 14.16
C ASN A 116 25.22 0.70 15.59
N ARG A 117 24.20 1.29 16.19
CA ARG A 117 23.63 0.82 17.47
C ARG A 117 22.74 -0.41 17.30
N PHE A 118 22.29 -0.71 16.07
CA PHE A 118 21.53 -1.90 15.76
C PHE A 118 22.50 -3.05 15.44
N GLU A 119 22.36 -4.18 16.11
CA GLU A 119 23.27 -5.33 15.93
C GLU A 119 23.31 -5.86 14.48
N ARG A 120 22.16 -5.74 13.79
CA ARG A 120 21.99 -6.18 12.39
C ARG A 120 22.12 -5.03 11.40
N ALA A 121 22.85 -3.96 11.77
CA ALA A 121 23.06 -2.81 10.89
C ALA A 121 23.78 -3.20 9.61
N VAL A 122 23.37 -2.53 8.52
CA VAL A 122 23.95 -2.68 7.19
C VAL A 122 25.22 -1.82 7.09
N GLY A 123 26.32 -2.40 6.62
CA GLY A 123 27.62 -1.75 6.52
C GLY A 123 28.34 -2.02 5.19
N PRO A 124 29.62 -1.57 5.09
CA PRO A 124 30.44 -1.80 3.89
C PRO A 124 30.61 -3.31 3.63
N GLY A 125 30.40 -3.72 2.39
CA GLY A 125 30.50 -5.13 1.96
C GLY A 125 29.19 -5.90 2.05
N ASP A 126 28.19 -5.39 2.76
CA ASP A 126 26.85 -5.95 2.81
C ASP A 126 26.08 -5.65 1.51
N VAL A 127 24.99 -6.40 1.31
CA VAL A 127 24.12 -6.29 0.13
C VAL A 127 22.67 -6.03 0.60
N ILE A 128 22.03 -5.07 -0.05
CA ILE A 128 20.59 -4.80 0.03
C ILE A 128 19.98 -5.31 -1.26
N VAL A 129 18.92 -6.09 -1.18
CA VAL A 129 18.20 -6.61 -2.34
C VAL A 129 16.80 -6.02 -2.39
N ILE A 130 16.41 -5.54 -3.58
CA ILE A 130 15.04 -5.09 -3.89
C ILE A 130 14.55 -5.81 -5.14
N THR A 131 13.44 -5.34 -5.74
CA THR A 131 13.01 -5.81 -7.07
C THR A 131 12.93 -4.64 -8.07
N GLU A 132 12.90 -4.96 -9.35
CA GLU A 132 12.70 -3.97 -10.42
C GLU A 132 11.25 -3.46 -10.49
N LEU A 133 10.32 -4.11 -9.76
CA LEU A 133 8.90 -3.73 -9.66
C LEU A 133 8.63 -2.58 -8.67
N GLU A 134 9.62 -2.16 -7.88
CA GLU A 134 9.37 -1.36 -6.70
C GLU A 134 8.80 0.04 -7.00
N HIS A 135 7.81 0.42 -6.19
CA HIS A 135 7.44 1.81 -6.04
C HIS A 135 8.64 2.62 -5.51
N HIS A 136 8.78 3.88 -5.92
CA HIS A 136 9.91 4.73 -5.48
C HIS A 136 10.07 4.78 -3.95
N ALA A 137 8.99 4.64 -3.19
CA ALA A 137 9.04 4.60 -1.72
C ALA A 137 9.79 3.37 -1.18
N ASN A 138 9.78 2.25 -1.92
CA ASN A 138 10.52 1.03 -1.58
C ASN A 138 11.78 0.82 -2.45
N LEU A 139 12.24 1.85 -3.11
CA LEU A 139 13.51 1.88 -3.88
C LEU A 139 14.46 2.94 -3.32
N VAL A 140 14.01 4.20 -3.29
CA VAL A 140 14.89 5.35 -2.98
C VAL A 140 15.49 5.29 -1.58
N PRO A 141 14.76 4.90 -0.51
CA PRO A 141 15.37 4.76 0.83
C PRO A 141 16.51 3.74 0.87
N TRP A 142 16.42 2.67 0.09
CA TRP A 142 17.47 1.65 0.01
C TRP A 142 18.68 2.11 -0.78
N GLN A 143 18.49 2.91 -1.84
CA GLN A 143 19.60 3.60 -2.53
C GLN A 143 20.34 4.53 -1.57
N GLU A 144 19.60 5.30 -0.77
CA GLU A 144 20.17 6.20 0.22
C GLU A 144 20.89 5.44 1.36
N LEU A 145 20.33 4.31 1.81
CA LEU A 145 21.02 3.43 2.77
C LEU A 145 22.33 2.91 2.20
N SER A 146 22.32 2.37 0.98
CA SER A 146 23.51 1.91 0.27
C SER A 146 24.57 3.01 0.19
N ARG A 147 24.19 4.24 -0.20
CA ARG A 147 25.09 5.39 -0.29
C ARG A 147 25.68 5.80 1.07
N ARG A 148 24.89 5.78 2.14
CA ARG A 148 25.34 6.16 3.50
C ARG A 148 26.27 5.14 4.13
N THR A 149 26.04 3.86 3.88
CA THR A 149 26.72 2.76 4.56
C THR A 149 27.85 2.11 3.75
N GLY A 150 27.90 2.37 2.44
CA GLY A 150 28.83 1.69 1.54
C GLY A 150 28.41 0.26 1.17
N ALA A 151 27.18 -0.15 1.52
CA ALA A 151 26.60 -1.41 1.07
C ALA A 151 26.26 -1.36 -0.42
N THR A 152 26.15 -2.54 -1.05
CA THR A 152 25.78 -2.66 -2.46
C THR A 152 24.29 -2.89 -2.61
N LEU A 153 23.62 -2.14 -3.49
CA LEU A 153 22.23 -2.42 -3.89
C LEU A 153 22.22 -3.38 -5.08
N ARG A 154 21.43 -4.45 -4.96
CA ARG A 154 21.13 -5.42 -6.04
C ARG A 154 19.62 -5.60 -6.16
N TRP A 155 19.15 -6.17 -7.26
CA TRP A 155 17.71 -6.38 -7.47
C TRP A 155 17.41 -7.66 -8.26
N TYR A 156 16.26 -8.23 -7.95
CA TYR A 156 15.63 -9.21 -8.82
C TYR A 156 15.09 -8.51 -10.07
N GLY A 157 15.33 -9.08 -11.23
CA GLY A 157 14.75 -8.62 -12.48
C GLY A 157 13.27 -8.90 -12.59
N VAL A 158 12.69 -8.51 -13.71
CA VAL A 158 11.28 -8.70 -14.05
C VAL A 158 11.16 -9.51 -15.33
N THR A 159 10.27 -10.49 -15.32
CA THR A 159 9.88 -11.28 -16.49
C THR A 159 9.17 -10.41 -17.55
N ASP A 160 9.06 -10.90 -18.77
CA ASP A 160 8.41 -10.15 -19.86
C ASP A 160 6.91 -9.93 -19.62
N ASP A 161 6.27 -10.77 -18.80
CA ASP A 161 4.88 -10.58 -18.36
C ASP A 161 4.74 -9.74 -17.08
N GLY A 162 5.84 -9.19 -16.54
CA GLY A 162 5.81 -8.22 -15.45
C GLY A 162 5.75 -8.81 -14.04
N ARG A 163 6.26 -10.03 -13.84
CA ARG A 163 6.41 -10.68 -12.53
C ARG A 163 7.84 -10.59 -12.04
N ILE A 164 8.06 -10.79 -10.74
CA ILE A 164 9.43 -10.92 -10.19
C ILE A 164 10.07 -12.19 -10.77
N ASP A 165 11.23 -12.04 -11.40
CA ASP A 165 12.07 -13.16 -11.82
C ASP A 165 12.98 -13.56 -10.65
N VAL A 166 12.50 -14.50 -9.83
CA VAL A 166 13.20 -14.96 -8.62
C VAL A 166 14.51 -15.71 -8.92
N ASP A 167 14.70 -16.16 -10.16
CA ASP A 167 15.91 -16.86 -10.58
C ASP A 167 16.98 -15.93 -11.16
N SER A 168 16.62 -14.67 -11.43
CA SER A 168 17.54 -13.64 -11.95
C SER A 168 18.64 -13.23 -10.96
N LEU A 169 18.49 -13.55 -9.67
CA LEU A 169 19.44 -13.21 -8.62
C LEU A 169 19.56 -14.33 -7.58
N GLN A 170 20.80 -14.78 -7.36
CA GLN A 170 21.11 -15.66 -6.22
C GLN A 170 21.53 -14.83 -5.00
N LEU A 171 20.96 -15.16 -3.85
CA LEU A 171 21.31 -14.56 -2.56
C LEU A 171 22.53 -15.28 -1.94
N ASP A 172 23.34 -14.51 -1.22
CA ASP A 172 24.48 -15.01 -0.43
C ASP A 172 24.46 -14.36 0.97
N GLU A 173 25.38 -14.79 1.86
CA GLU A 173 25.44 -14.36 3.27
C GLU A 173 25.73 -12.86 3.48
N ARG A 174 26.14 -12.15 2.44
CA ARG A 174 26.30 -10.68 2.47
C ARG A 174 24.95 -9.96 2.40
N VAL A 175 23.89 -10.63 1.97
CA VAL A 175 22.55 -10.02 1.91
C VAL A 175 22.03 -9.82 3.33
N LYS A 176 21.71 -8.58 3.67
CA LYS A 176 21.17 -8.19 4.99
C LYS A 176 19.70 -7.84 4.93
N VAL A 177 19.22 -7.37 3.79
CA VAL A 177 17.84 -6.93 3.58
C VAL A 177 17.35 -7.41 2.22
N VAL A 178 16.14 -7.95 2.19
CA VAL A 178 15.35 -8.21 0.97
C VAL A 178 14.04 -7.45 1.09
N ALA A 179 13.89 -6.36 0.32
CA ALA A 179 12.70 -5.52 0.33
C ALA A 179 11.94 -5.68 -0.99
N PHE A 180 10.61 -5.90 -0.91
CA PHE A 180 9.79 -6.13 -2.08
C PHE A 180 8.34 -5.72 -1.87
N SER A 181 7.68 -5.33 -2.96
CA SER A 181 6.24 -5.02 -2.96
C SER A 181 5.43 -6.32 -3.01
N HIS A 182 4.39 -6.41 -2.18
CA HIS A 182 3.46 -7.53 -2.20
C HIS A 182 2.67 -7.58 -3.51
N HIS A 183 2.10 -6.43 -3.90
CA HIS A 183 1.46 -6.24 -5.21
C HIS A 183 2.12 -5.08 -5.96
N SER A 184 2.46 -5.27 -7.20
CA SER A 184 2.92 -4.19 -8.07
C SER A 184 1.81 -3.19 -8.32
N ASN A 185 2.08 -1.93 -8.05
CA ASN A 185 1.16 -0.82 -8.33
C ASN A 185 1.08 -0.44 -9.83
N VAL A 186 1.81 -1.13 -10.69
CA VAL A 186 1.81 -0.96 -12.14
C VAL A 186 1.28 -2.21 -12.83
N THR A 187 2.00 -3.34 -12.69
CA THR A 187 1.66 -4.57 -13.42
C THR A 187 0.53 -5.35 -12.77
N GLY A 188 0.21 -5.08 -11.50
CA GLY A 188 -0.73 -5.87 -10.71
C GLY A 188 -0.22 -7.27 -10.33
N ALA A 189 1.02 -7.63 -10.69
CA ALA A 189 1.60 -8.89 -10.28
C ALA A 189 1.72 -9.00 -8.77
N VAL A 190 1.38 -10.16 -8.23
CA VAL A 190 1.54 -10.50 -6.81
C VAL A 190 2.87 -11.21 -6.62
N ALA A 191 3.65 -10.76 -5.65
CA ALA A 191 4.95 -11.35 -5.33
C ALA A 191 4.80 -12.76 -4.75
N PRO A 192 5.72 -13.69 -5.05
CA PRO A 192 5.80 -15.00 -4.41
C PRO A 192 6.41 -14.86 -3.00
N VAL A 193 5.62 -14.29 -2.06
CA VAL A 193 6.11 -13.87 -0.73
C VAL A 193 6.79 -15.00 0.01
N ALA A 194 6.17 -16.18 0.08
CA ALA A 194 6.73 -17.34 0.79
C ALA A 194 8.13 -17.72 0.26
N GLU A 195 8.27 -17.76 -1.07
CA GLU A 195 9.55 -18.09 -1.70
C GLU A 195 10.63 -17.03 -1.42
N LEU A 196 10.28 -15.74 -1.51
CA LEU A 196 11.21 -14.64 -1.22
C LEU A 196 11.64 -14.62 0.24
N VAL A 197 10.70 -14.89 1.16
CA VAL A 197 10.96 -15.02 2.60
C VAL A 197 11.89 -16.21 2.87
N ASP A 198 11.62 -17.39 2.29
CA ASP A 198 12.45 -18.57 2.47
C ASP A 198 13.87 -18.34 1.94
N ARG A 199 14.02 -17.74 0.76
CA ARG A 199 15.34 -17.39 0.18
C ARG A 199 16.09 -16.39 1.05
N ALA A 200 15.41 -15.37 1.60
CA ALA A 200 16.01 -14.39 2.50
C ALA A 200 16.48 -15.03 3.83
N LYS A 201 15.62 -15.84 4.43
CA LYS A 201 15.94 -16.55 5.69
C LYS A 201 17.09 -17.53 5.53
N ALA A 202 17.21 -18.20 4.38
CA ALA A 202 18.29 -19.14 4.10
C ALA A 202 19.68 -18.49 4.18
N VAL A 203 19.78 -17.17 3.96
CA VAL A 203 21.03 -16.40 4.07
C VAL A 203 21.06 -15.45 5.28
N GLY A 204 20.04 -15.51 6.16
CA GLY A 204 19.94 -14.69 7.37
C GLY A 204 19.58 -13.23 7.11
N ALA A 205 19.00 -12.90 5.95
CA ALA A 205 18.55 -11.56 5.60
C ALA A 205 17.20 -11.22 6.25
N LEU A 206 17.00 -9.92 6.55
CA LEU A 206 15.71 -9.38 6.97
C LEU A 206 14.80 -9.13 5.76
N THR A 207 13.52 -9.40 5.93
CA THR A 207 12.50 -9.17 4.90
C THR A 207 11.67 -7.94 5.19
N VAL A 208 11.44 -7.11 4.16
CA VAL A 208 10.62 -5.90 4.23
C VAL A 208 9.57 -5.92 3.13
N LEU A 209 8.30 -5.96 3.52
CA LEU A 209 7.16 -6.02 2.61
C LEU A 209 6.48 -4.65 2.46
N ASP A 210 6.47 -4.09 1.25
CA ASP A 210 5.56 -2.99 0.92
C ASP A 210 4.17 -3.58 0.61
N ALA A 211 3.26 -3.46 1.57
CA ALA A 211 1.91 -3.98 1.49
C ALA A 211 0.86 -2.91 1.11
N CYS A 212 1.29 -1.77 0.55
CA CYS A 212 0.40 -0.65 0.19
C CYS A 212 -0.72 -1.03 -0.79
N GLN A 213 -0.48 -2.00 -1.66
CA GLN A 213 -1.43 -2.44 -2.69
C GLN A 213 -2.03 -3.83 -2.37
N SER A 214 -1.75 -4.39 -1.20
CA SER A 214 -2.35 -5.67 -0.77
C SER A 214 -3.32 -5.51 0.38
N VAL A 215 -2.93 -4.80 1.44
CA VAL A 215 -3.76 -4.58 2.64
C VAL A 215 -5.17 -4.02 2.31
N PRO A 216 -5.36 -3.08 1.35
CA PRO A 216 -6.69 -2.60 0.98
C PRO A 216 -7.54 -3.60 0.20
N HIS A 217 -6.95 -4.63 -0.43
CA HIS A 217 -7.57 -5.35 -1.55
C HIS A 217 -7.71 -6.87 -1.32
N GLN A 218 -6.99 -7.44 -0.34
CA GLN A 218 -7.04 -8.87 0.00
C GLN A 218 -6.75 -9.09 1.47
N PRO A 219 -7.03 -10.29 2.03
CA PRO A 219 -6.57 -10.66 3.36
C PRO A 219 -5.05 -10.58 3.46
N VAL A 220 -4.54 -9.89 4.48
CA VAL A 220 -3.11 -9.84 4.81
C VAL A 220 -2.96 -10.19 6.28
N ASP A 221 -2.11 -11.16 6.57
CA ASP A 221 -1.72 -11.58 7.91
C ASP A 221 -0.19 -11.59 7.96
N PHE A 222 0.41 -10.60 8.63
CA PHE A 222 1.87 -10.46 8.67
C PHE A 222 2.57 -11.60 9.39
N HIS A 223 1.93 -12.18 10.42
CA HIS A 223 2.47 -13.35 11.09
C HIS A 223 2.47 -14.57 10.16
N ALA A 224 1.37 -14.81 9.43
CA ALA A 224 1.26 -15.92 8.48
C ALA A 224 2.20 -15.75 7.26
N LEU A 225 2.42 -14.51 6.81
CA LEU A 225 3.39 -14.21 5.74
C LEU A 225 4.84 -14.37 6.19
N ASP A 226 5.08 -14.43 7.50
CA ASP A 226 6.38 -14.69 8.13
C ASP A 226 7.47 -13.67 7.73
N VAL A 227 7.07 -12.43 7.40
CA VAL A 227 7.96 -11.31 7.11
C VAL A 227 8.45 -10.64 8.40
N ASP A 228 9.62 -10.00 8.35
CA ASP A 228 10.18 -9.30 9.51
C ASP A 228 9.56 -7.91 9.68
N PHE A 229 9.31 -7.23 8.56
CA PHE A 229 8.69 -5.90 8.52
C PHE A 229 7.66 -5.81 7.40
N GLY A 230 6.63 -5.00 7.63
CA GLY A 230 5.61 -4.67 6.62
C GLY A 230 5.20 -3.21 6.72
N ALA A 231 4.84 -2.57 5.60
CA ALA A 231 4.42 -1.18 5.58
C ALA A 231 3.21 -0.96 4.70
N PHE A 232 2.26 -0.12 5.15
CA PHE A 232 1.12 0.29 4.33
C PHE A 232 0.64 1.70 4.70
N SER A 233 -0.17 2.30 3.81
CA SER A 233 -0.69 3.67 3.97
C SER A 233 -2.20 3.67 4.12
N GLY A 234 -2.71 4.40 5.10
CA GLY A 234 -4.14 4.46 5.41
C GLY A 234 -4.99 5.03 4.27
N HIS A 235 -4.47 6.03 3.54
CA HIS A 235 -5.21 6.68 2.45
C HIS A 235 -5.52 5.77 1.25
N LYS A 236 -4.96 4.57 1.18
CA LYS A 236 -5.26 3.57 0.15
C LYS A 236 -6.27 2.53 0.61
N MET A 237 -6.44 2.35 1.94
CA MET A 237 -7.40 1.42 2.53
C MET A 237 -8.62 2.13 3.14
N LEU A 238 -9.22 3.05 2.40
CA LEU A 238 -10.40 3.83 2.79
C LEU A 238 -10.20 4.76 3.99
N GLY A 239 -8.97 4.85 4.51
CA GLY A 239 -8.59 5.60 5.70
C GLY A 239 -8.15 7.04 5.42
N PRO A 240 -7.87 7.83 6.45
CA PRO A 240 -7.41 9.20 6.34
C PRO A 240 -6.04 9.34 5.66
N ASN A 241 -5.77 10.56 5.15
CA ASN A 241 -4.42 10.97 4.79
C ASN A 241 -3.58 11.22 6.06
N GLY A 242 -2.26 11.13 5.94
CA GLY A 242 -1.35 11.47 7.03
C GLY A 242 -1.20 10.37 8.08
N ILE A 243 -1.66 9.17 7.80
CA ILE A 243 -1.46 7.98 8.62
C ILE A 243 -0.96 6.81 7.75
N GLY A 244 0.05 6.12 8.25
CA GLY A 244 0.55 4.84 7.75
C GLY A 244 0.97 3.97 8.91
N VAL A 245 1.30 2.74 8.61
CA VAL A 245 1.66 1.73 9.59
C VAL A 245 2.95 1.07 9.15
N LEU A 246 3.85 0.88 10.10
CA LEU A 246 4.95 -0.06 10.04
C LEU A 246 4.62 -1.21 10.99
N TYR A 247 4.53 -2.42 10.45
CA TYR A 247 4.63 -3.66 11.19
C TYR A 247 6.09 -4.05 11.35
N GLY A 248 6.48 -4.52 12.52
CA GLY A 248 7.78 -5.15 12.74
C GLY A 248 7.70 -6.18 13.85
N ARG A 249 8.39 -7.31 13.69
CA ARG A 249 8.47 -8.33 14.74
C ARG A 249 8.90 -7.70 16.05
N GLY A 250 8.21 -8.02 17.14
CA GLY A 250 8.45 -7.41 18.46
C GLY A 250 9.90 -7.47 18.91
N GLU A 251 10.58 -8.58 18.67
CA GLU A 251 12.01 -8.74 18.99
C GLU A 251 12.92 -7.78 18.21
N LEU A 252 12.61 -7.53 16.94
CA LEU A 252 13.36 -6.60 16.11
C LEU A 252 13.09 -5.15 16.52
N LEU A 253 11.83 -4.78 16.72
CA LEU A 253 11.48 -3.43 17.20
C LEU A 253 12.15 -3.14 18.55
N ASN A 254 12.19 -4.11 19.46
CA ASN A 254 12.86 -3.95 20.76
C ASN A 254 14.36 -3.70 20.63
N ALA A 255 15.03 -4.33 19.66
CA ALA A 255 16.45 -4.17 19.41
C ALA A 255 16.81 -2.89 18.64
N MET A 256 15.84 -2.28 17.94
CA MET A 256 16.06 -1.12 17.09
C MET A 256 16.22 0.19 17.88
N PRO A 257 17.19 1.06 17.54
CA PRO A 257 17.27 2.41 18.06
C PRO A 257 16.13 3.28 17.53
N PRO A 258 15.82 4.43 18.20
CA PRO A 258 14.77 5.34 17.68
C PRO A 258 15.18 5.96 16.35
N PHE A 259 14.16 6.30 15.54
CA PHE A 259 14.31 7.02 14.29
C PHE A 259 14.20 8.54 14.48
N LEU A 260 13.04 9.02 14.89
CA LEU A 260 12.83 10.40 15.30
C LEU A 260 12.95 10.50 16.84
N THR A 261 13.50 11.60 17.31
CA THR A 261 13.66 11.85 18.74
C THR A 261 12.94 13.11 19.16
N GLY A 262 12.43 13.11 20.39
CA GLY A 262 11.68 14.24 20.92
C GLY A 262 10.84 13.89 22.12
N GLY A 263 9.70 14.53 22.29
CA GLY A 263 8.71 14.20 23.32
C GLY A 263 7.96 12.90 23.00
N SER A 264 7.25 12.37 23.97
CA SER A 264 6.42 11.14 23.96
C SER A 264 7.19 9.82 23.93
N MET A 265 8.32 9.73 23.26
CA MET A 265 9.06 8.51 22.97
C MET A 265 10.19 8.19 23.97
N ILE A 266 10.30 8.98 25.03
CA ILE A 266 11.34 8.88 26.06
C ILE A 266 10.79 8.29 27.38
N GLU A 267 11.67 7.61 28.12
CA GLU A 267 11.40 7.16 29.49
C GLU A 267 12.00 8.15 30.51
N THR A 268 13.30 8.43 30.41
CA THR A 268 13.98 9.45 31.22
C THR A 268 14.85 10.34 30.37
N VAL A 269 14.99 11.61 30.78
CA VAL A 269 15.87 12.59 30.12
C VAL A 269 16.63 13.37 31.17
N THR A 270 17.94 13.44 31.01
CA THR A 270 18.84 14.37 31.73
C THR A 270 19.50 15.29 30.71
N MET A 271 20.31 16.23 31.18
CA MET A 271 21.09 17.07 30.24
C MET A 271 22.16 16.26 29.50
N GLU A 272 22.60 15.13 30.06
CA GLU A 272 23.69 14.32 29.53
C GLU A 272 23.21 13.10 28.75
N ALA A 273 22.01 12.56 29.06
CA ALA A 273 21.57 11.28 28.51
C ALA A 273 20.04 11.16 28.44
N THR A 274 19.58 10.29 27.56
CA THR A 274 18.17 9.91 27.40
C THR A 274 18.03 8.40 27.35
N SER A 275 17.05 7.85 28.09
CA SER A 275 16.52 6.51 27.84
C SER A 275 15.16 6.60 27.10
N TYR A 276 14.89 5.57 26.31
CA TYR A 276 13.75 5.57 25.39
C TYR A 276 12.67 4.60 25.87
N ALA A 277 11.42 4.93 25.58
CA ALA A 277 10.29 4.07 25.84
C ALA A 277 10.42 2.73 25.08
N ALA A 278 9.63 1.75 25.48
CA ALA A 278 9.48 0.52 24.72
C ALA A 278 8.77 0.81 23.36
N PRO A 279 8.94 -0.07 22.33
CA PRO A 279 8.07 -0.04 21.16
C PRO A 279 6.60 -0.24 21.56
N PRO A 280 5.66 0.29 20.79
CA PRO A 280 5.84 1.11 19.60
C PRO A 280 6.16 2.59 19.87
N GLN A 281 5.95 3.08 21.12
CA GLN A 281 6.09 4.50 21.50
C GLN A 281 7.50 5.05 21.21
N ARG A 282 8.54 4.22 21.25
CA ARG A 282 9.92 4.60 20.87
C ARG A 282 10.01 5.22 19.49
N PHE A 283 9.13 4.83 18.57
CA PHE A 283 9.15 5.27 17.19
C PHE A 283 8.10 6.34 16.87
N GLU A 284 7.27 6.71 17.85
CA GLU A 284 6.16 7.65 17.70
C GLU A 284 6.48 8.98 18.44
N ALA A 285 7.49 9.69 17.95
CA ALA A 285 7.93 10.95 18.55
C ALA A 285 6.95 12.09 18.27
N GLY A 286 6.68 12.90 19.30
CA GLY A 286 5.79 14.07 19.21
C GLY A 286 4.34 13.74 19.54
N THR A 287 3.43 14.66 19.25
CA THR A 287 1.98 14.45 19.43
C THR A 287 1.49 13.43 18.40
N PRO A 288 0.83 12.33 18.81
CA PRO A 288 0.37 11.31 17.89
C PRO A 288 -0.79 11.80 16.99
N MET A 289 -0.96 11.09 15.88
CA MET A 289 -2.02 11.33 14.88
C MET A 289 -3.34 10.68 15.31
N THR A 290 -3.91 11.10 16.45
CA THR A 290 -5.01 10.40 17.12
C THR A 290 -6.27 10.30 16.27
N SER A 291 -6.74 11.41 15.69
CA SER A 291 -7.95 11.38 14.84
C SER A 291 -7.75 10.49 13.60
N GLN A 292 -6.54 10.48 13.03
CA GLN A 292 -6.22 9.64 11.88
C GLN A 292 -6.18 8.16 12.26
N VAL A 293 -5.68 7.82 13.46
CA VAL A 293 -5.74 6.42 13.97
C VAL A 293 -7.19 5.97 14.13
N VAL A 294 -8.04 6.80 14.73
CA VAL A 294 -9.48 6.52 14.88
C VAL A 294 -10.15 6.32 13.51
N GLY A 295 -9.85 7.17 12.53
CA GLY A 295 -10.36 7.04 11.17
C GLY A 295 -9.84 5.78 10.45
N LEU A 296 -8.55 5.43 10.62
CA LEU A 296 -7.97 4.23 10.03
C LEU A 296 -8.54 2.95 10.66
N ALA A 297 -8.76 2.95 11.97
CA ALA A 297 -9.43 1.85 12.68
C ALA A 297 -10.87 1.67 12.19
N ALA A 298 -11.60 2.77 11.96
CA ALA A 298 -12.94 2.70 11.36
C ALA A 298 -12.90 2.10 9.95
N ALA A 299 -11.87 2.39 9.15
CA ALA A 299 -11.67 1.79 7.83
C ALA A 299 -11.38 0.28 7.94
N ALA A 300 -10.52 -0.13 8.88
CA ALA A 300 -10.24 -1.54 9.13
C ALA A 300 -11.50 -2.32 9.56
N ARG A 301 -12.30 -1.76 10.46
CA ARG A 301 -13.59 -2.34 10.86
C ARG A 301 -14.59 -2.41 9.70
N TYR A 302 -14.65 -1.36 8.86
CA TYR A 302 -15.53 -1.32 7.70
C TYR A 302 -15.19 -2.42 6.69
N LEU A 303 -13.92 -2.55 6.30
CA LEU A 303 -13.44 -3.60 5.40
C LEU A 303 -13.59 -4.99 6.03
N GLY A 304 -13.27 -5.14 7.33
CA GLY A 304 -13.43 -6.39 8.06
C GLY A 304 -14.89 -6.84 8.16
N ALA A 305 -15.84 -5.91 8.29
CA ALA A 305 -17.28 -6.23 8.29
C ALA A 305 -17.80 -6.69 6.92
N ILE A 306 -17.22 -6.19 5.82
CA ILE A 306 -17.50 -6.69 4.46
C ILE A 306 -16.86 -8.07 4.28
N GLY A 307 -15.67 -8.27 4.83
CA GLY A 307 -14.85 -9.46 4.66
C GLY A 307 -13.89 -9.34 3.47
N MET A 308 -12.59 -9.47 3.75
CA MET A 308 -11.54 -9.22 2.73
C MET A 308 -11.56 -10.24 1.59
N ASP A 309 -12.02 -11.48 1.82
CA ASP A 309 -12.23 -12.47 0.74
C ASP A 309 -13.31 -11.99 -0.26
N ALA A 310 -14.35 -11.32 0.23
CA ALA A 310 -15.41 -10.77 -0.62
C ALA A 310 -14.93 -9.53 -1.38
N VAL A 311 -14.10 -8.69 -0.75
CA VAL A 311 -13.42 -7.55 -1.39
C VAL A 311 -12.57 -8.04 -2.55
N GLU A 312 -11.68 -9.00 -2.30
CA GLU A 312 -10.78 -9.58 -3.30
C GLU A 312 -11.57 -10.21 -4.47
N ALA A 313 -12.60 -11.00 -4.16
CA ALA A 313 -13.42 -11.64 -5.19
C ALA A 313 -14.13 -10.62 -6.09
N HIS A 314 -14.71 -9.56 -5.51
CA HIS A 314 -15.35 -8.49 -6.25
C HIS A 314 -14.36 -7.73 -7.15
N GLU A 315 -13.23 -7.31 -6.59
CA GLU A 315 -12.23 -6.58 -7.37
C GLU A 315 -11.60 -7.43 -8.47
N ARG A 316 -11.47 -8.74 -8.23
CA ARG A 316 -11.04 -9.71 -9.25
C ARG A 316 -11.99 -9.75 -10.45
N GLU A 317 -13.32 -9.71 -10.23
CA GLU A 317 -14.31 -9.63 -11.32
C GLU A 317 -14.12 -8.36 -12.16
N LEU A 318 -13.88 -7.21 -11.51
CA LEU A 318 -13.62 -5.94 -12.20
C LEU A 318 -12.34 -5.99 -13.02
N VAL A 319 -11.27 -6.58 -12.48
CA VAL A 319 -9.99 -6.71 -13.16
C VAL A 319 -10.11 -7.62 -14.38
N VAL A 320 -10.82 -8.76 -14.27
CA VAL A 320 -11.10 -9.67 -15.41
C VAL A 320 -11.82 -8.90 -16.51
N ALA A 321 -12.92 -8.21 -16.17
CA ALA A 321 -13.70 -7.44 -17.14
C ALA A 321 -12.87 -6.34 -17.82
N ALA A 322 -12.01 -5.64 -17.04
CA ALA A 322 -11.14 -4.60 -17.59
C ALA A 322 -10.06 -5.17 -18.53
N ILE A 323 -9.42 -6.27 -18.16
CA ILE A 323 -8.44 -6.94 -19.02
C ILE A 323 -9.11 -7.43 -20.31
N ASP A 324 -10.24 -8.12 -20.20
CA ASP A 324 -10.96 -8.67 -21.37
C ASP A 324 -11.42 -7.54 -22.30
N GLY A 325 -12.03 -6.49 -21.74
CA GLY A 325 -12.54 -5.36 -22.53
C GLY A 325 -11.43 -4.56 -23.21
N LEU A 326 -10.33 -4.27 -22.50
CA LEU A 326 -9.18 -3.55 -23.04
C LEU A 326 -8.39 -4.39 -24.05
N SER A 327 -8.17 -5.69 -23.78
CA SER A 327 -7.49 -6.61 -24.71
C SER A 327 -8.29 -6.86 -26.00
N GLY A 328 -9.60 -6.58 -25.99
CA GLY A 328 -10.46 -6.61 -27.18
C GLY A 328 -10.31 -5.37 -28.10
N ILE A 329 -9.35 -4.48 -27.84
CA ILE A 329 -9.01 -3.30 -28.64
C ILE A 329 -7.60 -3.49 -29.20
N ASP A 330 -7.46 -3.72 -30.52
CA ASP A 330 -6.20 -4.09 -31.17
C ASP A 330 -5.04 -3.12 -30.88
N ALA A 331 -5.34 -1.83 -30.68
CA ALA A 331 -4.37 -0.78 -30.39
C ALA A 331 -3.97 -0.70 -28.91
N VAL A 332 -4.53 -1.56 -28.03
CA VAL A 332 -4.25 -1.54 -26.59
C VAL A 332 -3.35 -2.70 -26.20
N ARG A 333 -2.30 -2.39 -25.45
CA ARG A 333 -1.42 -3.39 -24.83
C ARG A 333 -1.46 -3.25 -23.32
N ILE A 334 -1.85 -4.31 -22.61
CA ILE A 334 -1.79 -4.40 -21.14
C ILE A 334 -0.32 -4.50 -20.70
N VAL A 335 0.03 -3.78 -19.63
CA VAL A 335 1.35 -3.82 -19.00
C VAL A 335 1.27 -4.65 -17.72
N GLY A 336 1.67 -5.88 -17.78
CA GLY A 336 1.59 -6.86 -16.69
C GLY A 336 0.86 -8.13 -17.10
N PRO A 337 0.73 -9.09 -16.17
CA PRO A 337 0.09 -10.38 -16.46
C PRO A 337 -1.38 -10.18 -16.80
N THR A 338 -1.86 -10.85 -17.85
CA THR A 338 -3.28 -10.93 -18.20
C THR A 338 -3.96 -12.15 -17.57
N ALA A 339 -3.21 -13.18 -17.23
CA ALA A 339 -3.71 -14.33 -16.47
C ALA A 339 -3.94 -13.93 -15.00
N MET A 340 -5.07 -14.35 -14.44
CA MET A 340 -5.51 -13.97 -13.09
C MET A 340 -4.84 -14.75 -11.96
N GLU A 341 -3.90 -15.63 -12.26
CA GLU A 341 -3.08 -16.29 -11.24
C GLU A 341 -2.05 -15.29 -10.68
N ASN A 342 -2.03 -15.12 -9.35
CA ASN A 342 -1.16 -14.16 -8.65
C ASN A 342 -1.22 -12.75 -9.27
N ARG A 343 -2.44 -12.21 -9.35
CA ARG A 343 -2.74 -10.93 -10.00
C ARG A 343 -3.75 -10.12 -9.16
N GLY A 344 -3.38 -8.90 -8.79
CA GLY A 344 -4.17 -7.94 -8.02
C GLY A 344 -4.78 -6.81 -8.87
N SER A 345 -5.29 -5.77 -8.19
CA SER A 345 -6.22 -4.79 -8.73
C SER A 345 -5.72 -3.91 -9.89
N PRO A 346 -4.51 -3.29 -9.95
CA PRO A 346 -4.27 -2.29 -10.98
C PRO A 346 -4.12 -2.90 -12.38
N VAL A 347 -4.77 -2.27 -13.37
CA VAL A 347 -4.63 -2.57 -14.79
C VAL A 347 -3.98 -1.37 -15.48
N SER A 348 -2.70 -1.50 -15.82
CA SER A 348 -1.96 -0.49 -16.59
C SER A 348 -1.94 -0.88 -18.07
N PHE A 349 -2.06 0.11 -18.94
CA PHE A 349 -2.08 -0.13 -20.37
C PHE A 349 -1.48 1.04 -21.16
N VAL A 350 -1.08 0.77 -22.37
CA VAL A 350 -0.69 1.74 -23.39
C VAL A 350 -1.63 1.64 -24.59
N VAL A 351 -1.81 2.74 -25.29
CA VAL A 351 -2.62 2.80 -26.52
C VAL A 351 -1.69 3.21 -27.66
N ASP A 352 -1.58 2.39 -28.68
CA ASP A 352 -0.70 2.64 -29.81
C ASP A 352 -1.10 3.93 -30.51
N GLY A 353 -0.12 4.79 -30.75
CA GLY A 353 -0.32 6.08 -31.41
C GLY A 353 -0.93 7.19 -30.55
N VAL A 354 -1.37 6.90 -29.31
CA VAL A 354 -1.97 7.91 -28.40
C VAL A 354 -1.18 7.99 -27.11
N HIS A 355 -0.70 9.18 -26.75
CA HIS A 355 0.03 9.36 -25.51
C HIS A 355 -0.87 9.14 -24.28
N ALA A 356 -0.33 8.54 -23.21
CA ALA A 356 -1.12 8.19 -22.01
C ALA A 356 -1.85 9.41 -21.38
N HIS A 357 -1.27 10.61 -21.45
CA HIS A 357 -1.93 11.84 -20.98
C HIS A 357 -3.17 12.18 -21.80
N ASP A 358 -3.13 11.99 -23.11
CA ASP A 358 -4.24 12.29 -24.02
C ASP A 358 -5.37 11.27 -23.79
N VAL A 359 -5.04 9.99 -23.59
CA VAL A 359 -6.00 8.98 -23.16
C VAL A 359 -6.67 9.39 -21.85
N GLY A 360 -5.86 9.82 -20.85
CA GLY A 360 -6.37 10.27 -19.55
C GLY A 360 -7.27 11.51 -19.66
N GLN A 361 -6.98 12.44 -20.56
CA GLN A 361 -7.79 13.64 -20.77
C GLN A 361 -9.16 13.30 -21.36
N VAL A 362 -9.22 12.43 -22.38
CA VAL A 362 -10.49 11.99 -22.97
C VAL A 362 -11.34 11.23 -21.95
N LEU A 363 -10.70 10.33 -21.18
CA LEU A 363 -11.38 9.61 -20.10
C LEU A 363 -11.95 10.56 -19.03
N ASP A 364 -11.22 11.62 -18.64
CA ASP A 364 -11.71 12.63 -17.69
C ASP A 364 -12.91 13.42 -18.24
N ASP A 365 -12.90 13.74 -19.52
CA ASP A 365 -14.03 14.39 -20.19
C ASP A 365 -15.27 13.47 -20.23
N ASP A 366 -15.08 12.15 -20.32
CA ASP A 366 -16.12 11.12 -20.21
C ASP A 366 -16.49 10.78 -18.74
N GLY A 367 -15.88 11.47 -17.76
CA GLY A 367 -16.12 11.28 -16.33
C GLY A 367 -15.45 10.04 -15.72
N VAL A 368 -14.45 9.47 -16.39
CA VAL A 368 -13.66 8.32 -15.92
C VAL A 368 -12.31 8.80 -15.43
N ALA A 369 -12.10 8.75 -14.11
CA ALA A 369 -10.86 9.18 -13.48
C ALA A 369 -9.85 8.03 -13.41
N VAL A 370 -8.77 8.12 -14.19
CA VAL A 370 -7.63 7.20 -14.20
C VAL A 370 -6.34 7.95 -13.89
N ARG A 371 -5.30 7.25 -13.52
CA ARG A 371 -3.96 7.82 -13.38
C ARG A 371 -3.13 7.62 -14.66
N VAL A 372 -2.29 8.61 -14.98
CA VAL A 372 -1.36 8.54 -16.11
C VAL A 372 0.07 8.82 -15.66
N GLY A 373 1.07 8.25 -16.35
CA GLY A 373 2.49 8.46 -16.09
C GLY A 373 3.24 7.21 -15.66
N HIS A 374 4.28 7.38 -14.83
CA HIS A 374 5.14 6.28 -14.38
C HIS A 374 4.67 5.60 -13.09
N HIS A 375 3.60 6.07 -12.46
CA HIS A 375 3.04 5.56 -11.21
C HIS A 375 4.08 5.38 -10.08
N CYS A 376 5.10 6.25 -10.03
CA CYS A 376 6.24 6.16 -9.12
C CYS A 376 7.05 4.86 -9.25
N ALA A 377 7.14 4.29 -10.46
CA ALA A 377 7.92 3.10 -10.80
C ALA A 377 8.66 3.30 -12.14
N LEU A 378 9.49 4.35 -12.22
CA LEU A 378 10.19 4.70 -13.45
C LEU A 378 11.18 3.61 -13.95
N PRO A 379 11.95 2.90 -13.08
CA PRO A 379 12.79 1.80 -13.55
C PRO A 379 12.02 0.72 -14.29
N LEU A 380 10.85 0.33 -13.77
CA LEU A 380 9.97 -0.65 -14.40
C LEU A 380 9.48 -0.21 -15.78
N HIS A 381 9.08 1.07 -15.94
CA HIS A 381 8.69 1.61 -17.24
C HIS A 381 9.84 1.57 -18.25
N ARG A 382 11.07 1.85 -17.80
CA ARG A 382 12.28 1.73 -18.63
C ARG A 382 12.58 0.28 -19.03
N ARG A 383 12.36 -0.69 -18.12
CA ARG A 383 12.53 -2.13 -18.40
C ARG A 383 11.62 -2.58 -19.56
N PHE A 384 10.41 -2.02 -19.65
CA PHE A 384 9.45 -2.31 -20.72
C PHE A 384 9.54 -1.39 -21.94
N ASP A 385 10.49 -0.46 -21.96
CA ASP A 385 10.61 0.58 -22.99
C ASP A 385 9.31 1.37 -23.20
N ILE A 386 8.67 1.75 -22.10
CA ILE A 386 7.40 2.48 -22.07
C ILE A 386 7.62 3.86 -21.45
N ALA A 387 7.22 4.93 -22.15
CA ALA A 387 7.34 6.29 -21.65
C ALA A 387 6.35 6.57 -20.50
N ALA A 388 5.12 6.14 -20.62
CA ALA A 388 4.04 6.31 -19.64
C ALA A 388 2.92 5.33 -19.91
N THR A 389 2.11 5.02 -18.88
CA THR A 389 0.89 4.21 -18.99
C THR A 389 -0.32 4.98 -18.48
N ALA A 390 -1.51 4.67 -18.97
CA ALA A 390 -2.75 4.87 -18.27
C ALA A 390 -2.98 3.69 -17.32
N ARG A 391 -3.52 3.95 -16.11
CA ARG A 391 -3.76 2.92 -15.10
C ARG A 391 -5.14 3.07 -14.50
N ALA A 392 -5.98 2.07 -14.65
CA ALA A 392 -7.20 1.90 -13.89
C ALA A 392 -6.91 1.05 -12.65
N SER A 393 -7.39 1.47 -11.49
CA SER A 393 -7.26 0.75 -10.22
C SER A 393 -8.58 0.81 -9.47
N PHE A 394 -9.06 -0.36 -9.08
CA PHE A 394 -10.38 -0.56 -8.51
C PHE A 394 -10.33 -0.62 -6.98
N ALA A 395 -11.50 -0.47 -6.38
CA ALA A 395 -11.76 -0.73 -4.96
C ALA A 395 -13.19 -1.26 -4.80
N ILE A 396 -13.55 -1.67 -3.60
CA ILE A 396 -14.83 -2.33 -3.26
C ILE A 396 -16.08 -1.59 -3.79
N TYR A 397 -16.01 -0.29 -4.01
CA TYR A 397 -17.12 0.53 -4.47
C TYR A 397 -17.28 0.62 -6.00
N ASN A 398 -16.36 0.07 -6.79
CA ASN A 398 -16.45 0.12 -8.25
C ASN A 398 -17.45 -0.90 -8.81
N THR A 399 -17.90 -0.67 -10.05
CA THR A 399 -18.91 -1.49 -10.73
C THR A 399 -18.43 -1.93 -12.12
N LEU A 400 -19.02 -3.00 -12.65
CA LEU A 400 -18.79 -3.41 -14.04
C LEU A 400 -19.19 -2.33 -15.05
N ASP A 401 -20.24 -1.56 -14.77
CA ASP A 401 -20.65 -0.42 -15.62
C ASP A 401 -19.53 0.65 -15.72
N GLU A 402 -18.78 0.88 -14.63
CA GLU A 402 -17.62 1.78 -14.66
C GLU A 402 -16.47 1.21 -15.48
N VAL A 403 -16.30 -0.12 -15.52
CA VAL A 403 -15.35 -0.81 -16.40
C VAL A 403 -15.78 -0.68 -17.86
N ASP A 404 -17.06 -0.85 -18.17
CA ASP A 404 -17.60 -0.65 -19.53
C ASP A 404 -17.36 0.78 -20.02
N ARG A 405 -17.52 1.76 -19.13
CA ARG A 405 -17.22 3.17 -19.41
C ARG A 405 -15.72 3.41 -19.68
N LEU A 406 -14.83 2.75 -18.93
CA LEU A 406 -13.38 2.80 -19.19
C LEU A 406 -13.08 2.30 -20.61
N VAL A 407 -13.62 1.14 -20.99
CA VAL A 407 -13.38 0.53 -22.31
C VAL A 407 -13.95 1.42 -23.43
N ALA A 408 -15.15 1.96 -23.24
CA ALA A 408 -15.77 2.90 -24.20
C ALA A 408 -14.95 4.19 -24.34
N GLY A 409 -14.47 4.76 -23.24
CA GLY A 409 -13.64 5.97 -23.25
C GLY A 409 -12.28 5.77 -23.92
N VAL A 410 -11.67 4.57 -23.81
CA VAL A 410 -10.44 4.24 -24.55
C VAL A 410 -10.70 4.16 -26.06
N ARG A 411 -11.83 3.59 -26.48
CA ARG A 411 -12.24 3.61 -27.89
C ARG A 411 -12.50 5.04 -28.39
N HIS A 412 -13.16 5.85 -27.57
CA HIS A 412 -13.37 7.28 -27.88
C HIS A 412 -12.05 8.03 -28.06
N ALA A 413 -11.04 7.76 -27.21
CA ALA A 413 -9.71 8.35 -27.37
C ALA A 413 -9.05 7.95 -28.70
N LEU A 414 -9.17 6.67 -29.10
CA LEU A 414 -8.69 6.21 -30.41
C LEU A 414 -9.40 6.87 -31.58
N ASP A 415 -10.72 7.00 -31.53
CA ASP A 415 -11.51 7.67 -32.56
C ASP A 415 -11.15 9.15 -32.65
N PHE A 416 -10.89 9.80 -31.52
CA PHE A 416 -10.54 11.22 -31.45
C PHE A 416 -9.16 11.53 -32.06
N PHE A 417 -8.15 10.70 -31.76
CA PHE A 417 -6.78 10.90 -32.21
C PHE A 417 -6.42 10.09 -33.47
N GLY A 418 -7.16 9.03 -33.80
CA GLY A 418 -6.92 8.18 -34.96
C GLY A 418 -7.62 8.63 -36.26
N GLY A 419 -8.37 9.73 -36.23
CA GLY A 419 -9.10 10.30 -37.37
C GLY A 419 -8.30 11.25 -38.27
N GLU A 420 -6.94 11.24 -38.19
CA GLU A 420 -6.07 11.96 -39.14
C GLU A 420 -5.43 11.04 -40.18
#